data_56b0677d76bbb6bd5c4b54658d0b4e9e
#
_entry.id   56b0677d76bbb6bd5c4b54658d0b4e9e
#
_cell.length_a   1.000
_cell.length_b   1.000
_cell.length_c   1.000
_cell.angle_alpha   90.00
_cell.angle_beta   90.00
_cell.angle_gamma   90.00
#
_symmetry.space_group_name_H-M   'P 1'
#
loop_
_entity.id
_entity.type
_entity.pdbx_description
1 polymer ?
#
loop_
_entity_poly.entity_id
_entity_poly.type
_entity_poly.pdbx_seq_one_letter_code
_entity_poly.pdbx_strand_id
1 'polypeptide(L)'
;MSRDVDQSDTPILQDEEELVTFFKASEKSPEYFRVGAETERVLFAKDTLAPIPYEGGIRPLLEGMTQKGWSMEPLGLHKDGMSVSLEPGGQLELAGRPVTHSDDTRAEVDTFNREILDVCEPLGIGVSSLGMRPFSRVSDACWMPRERYRGMRTYLDAQGQCGHHMM
;
A
#
# COMPACT_ATOMS: atom_id res chain seq x y z
N MET A 1 -4.01 2.27 -5.85
CA MET A 1 -4.60 2.59 -4.52
C MET A 1 -6.01 2.07 -4.45
N SER A 2 -6.25 1.14 -3.55
CA SER A 2 -7.52 0.47 -3.35
C SER A 2 -8.26 1.17 -2.20
N ARG A 3 -9.17 2.08 -2.51
CA ARG A 3 -10.03 2.74 -1.52
C ARG A 3 -11.28 1.91 -1.27
N ASP A 4 -11.73 1.82 -0.01
CA ASP A 4 -13.08 1.36 0.29
C ASP A 4 -14.03 2.47 -0.18
N VAL A 5 -14.76 2.20 -1.27
CA VAL A 5 -15.76 3.14 -1.82
C VAL A 5 -17.06 2.92 -1.05
N ASP A 6 -17.63 4.00 -0.51
CA ASP A 6 -19.00 3.96 0.01
C ASP A 6 -19.95 3.70 -1.16
N GLN A 7 -20.59 2.53 -1.15
CA GLN A 7 -21.49 2.09 -2.22
C GLN A 7 -22.77 2.92 -2.29
N SER A 8 -23.07 3.73 -1.27
CA SER A 8 -24.32 4.51 -1.23
C SER A 8 -24.41 5.63 -2.24
N ASP A 9 -23.25 6.15 -2.73
CA ASP A 9 -23.18 7.29 -3.65
C ASP A 9 -22.72 6.91 -5.08
N THR A 10 -22.62 5.61 -5.37
CA THR A 10 -22.18 5.17 -6.71
C THR A 10 -23.39 5.14 -7.66
N PRO A 11 -23.41 5.96 -8.73
CA PRO A 11 -24.49 5.93 -9.70
C PRO A 11 -24.54 4.56 -10.40
N ILE A 12 -25.72 4.03 -10.56
CA ILE A 12 -25.93 2.80 -11.33
C ILE A 12 -25.85 3.15 -12.80
N LEU A 13 -24.92 2.51 -13.51
CA LEU A 13 -24.80 2.65 -14.96
C LEU A 13 -26.05 2.08 -15.63
N GLN A 14 -26.57 2.83 -16.62
CA GLN A 14 -27.78 2.45 -17.33
C GLN A 14 -27.49 1.64 -18.58
N ASP A 15 -26.35 1.88 -19.22
CA ASP A 15 -25.93 1.19 -20.43
C ASP A 15 -24.41 1.18 -20.61
N GLU A 16 -23.94 0.50 -21.66
CA GLU A 16 -22.52 0.38 -22.01
C GLU A 16 -21.93 1.71 -22.51
N GLU A 17 -22.75 2.56 -23.11
CA GLU A 17 -22.28 3.84 -23.67
C GLU A 17 -21.87 4.82 -22.57
N GLU A 18 -22.48 4.76 -21.39
CA GLU A 18 -22.06 5.52 -20.21
C GLU A 18 -20.63 5.14 -19.77
N LEU A 19 -20.27 3.85 -19.81
CA LEU A 19 -18.90 3.40 -19.53
C LEU A 19 -17.91 3.96 -20.55
N VAL A 20 -18.23 3.84 -21.85
CA VAL A 20 -17.40 4.38 -22.92
C VAL A 20 -17.21 5.88 -22.78
N THR A 21 -18.27 6.59 -22.46
CA THR A 21 -18.24 8.06 -22.23
C THR A 21 -17.37 8.42 -21.06
N PHE A 22 -17.44 7.68 -19.94
CA PHE A 22 -16.60 7.88 -18.77
C PHE A 22 -15.10 7.74 -19.11
N PHE A 23 -14.72 6.70 -19.83
CA PHE A 23 -13.33 6.50 -20.25
C PHE A 23 -12.87 7.59 -21.23
N LYS A 24 -13.69 7.94 -22.22
CA LYS A 24 -13.37 9.03 -23.16
C LYS A 24 -13.21 10.38 -22.47
N ALA A 25 -14.07 10.68 -21.50
CA ALA A 25 -13.97 11.93 -20.72
C ALA A 25 -12.70 11.98 -19.84
N SER A 26 -12.09 10.84 -19.57
CA SER A 26 -10.86 10.71 -18.79
C SER A 26 -9.58 10.80 -19.64
N GLU A 27 -9.69 10.87 -20.96
CA GLU A 27 -8.54 11.05 -21.86
C GLU A 27 -7.85 12.37 -21.57
N LYS A 28 -6.52 12.34 -21.59
CA LYS A 28 -5.68 13.52 -21.36
C LYS A 28 -4.78 13.74 -22.56
N SER A 29 -4.63 15.00 -22.94
CA SER A 29 -3.63 15.37 -23.93
C SER A 29 -2.20 15.22 -23.37
N PRO A 30 -1.17 15.02 -24.24
CA PRO A 30 0.19 14.68 -23.81
C PRO A 30 0.81 15.64 -22.79
N GLU A 31 0.50 16.92 -22.82
CA GLU A 31 0.97 17.92 -21.86
C GLU A 31 0.52 17.64 -20.41
N TYR A 32 -0.56 16.87 -20.24
CA TYR A 32 -1.07 16.46 -18.92
C TYR A 32 -0.61 15.07 -18.48
N PHE A 33 0.21 14.39 -19.29
CA PHE A 33 0.73 13.09 -18.88
C PHE A 33 1.64 13.25 -17.66
N ARG A 34 1.46 12.34 -16.71
CA ARG A 34 2.22 12.27 -15.47
C ARG A 34 2.58 10.82 -15.19
N VAL A 35 3.68 10.64 -14.48
CA VAL A 35 4.11 9.35 -13.96
C VAL A 35 3.93 9.36 -12.44
N GLY A 36 3.28 8.35 -11.90
CA GLY A 36 3.28 8.05 -10.48
C GLY A 36 4.04 6.76 -10.25
N ALA A 37 4.81 6.67 -9.16
CA ALA A 37 5.45 5.43 -8.78
C ALA A 37 4.78 4.85 -7.55
N GLU A 38 4.56 3.55 -7.58
CA GLU A 38 4.19 2.77 -6.41
C GLU A 38 5.37 1.88 -6.03
N THR A 39 5.70 1.86 -4.76
CA THR A 39 6.81 1.06 -4.23
C THR A 39 6.41 0.37 -2.95
N GLU A 40 6.58 -0.93 -2.90
CA GLU A 40 6.27 -1.73 -1.72
C GLU A 40 7.49 -1.96 -0.83
N ARG A 41 7.23 -2.12 0.46
CA ARG A 41 8.22 -2.50 1.48
C ARG A 41 7.69 -3.64 2.30
N VAL A 42 8.46 -4.70 2.38
CA VAL A 42 8.21 -5.82 3.29
C VAL A 42 8.78 -5.47 4.66
N LEU A 43 7.96 -5.63 5.69
CA LEU A 43 8.34 -5.39 7.09
C LEU A 43 8.57 -6.72 7.81
N PHE A 44 9.57 -6.76 8.69
CA PHE A 44 9.91 -7.94 9.49
C PHE A 44 10.54 -7.55 10.84
N ALA A 45 10.42 -8.40 11.84
CA ALA A 45 11.12 -8.24 13.10
C ALA A 45 12.63 -8.51 12.89
N LYS A 46 13.49 -7.58 13.31
CA LYS A 46 14.95 -7.67 13.08
C LYS A 46 15.61 -8.88 13.77
N ASP A 47 15.10 -9.27 14.91
CA ASP A 47 15.65 -10.37 15.74
C ASP A 47 15.26 -11.77 15.23
N THR A 48 14.03 -11.91 14.72
CA THR A 48 13.45 -13.20 14.35
C THR A 48 13.22 -13.37 12.85
N LEU A 49 13.28 -12.29 12.08
CA LEU A 49 12.88 -12.22 10.67
C LEU A 49 11.40 -12.58 10.42
N ALA A 50 10.60 -12.63 11.49
CA ALA A 50 9.18 -12.94 11.41
C ALA A 50 8.37 -11.78 10.81
N PRO A 51 7.21 -12.07 10.18
CA PRO A 51 6.27 -11.04 9.76
C PRO A 51 5.80 -10.18 10.94
N ILE A 52 5.54 -8.90 10.69
CA ILE A 52 5.08 -7.96 11.70
C ILE A 52 3.55 -7.97 11.77
N PRO A 53 2.94 -8.20 12.95
CA PRO A 53 1.50 -8.07 13.12
C PRO A 53 1.05 -6.61 13.06
N TYR A 54 -0.22 -6.37 12.76
CA TYR A 54 -0.76 -5.01 12.78
C TYR A 54 -0.69 -4.39 14.18
N GLU A 55 -1.32 -5.04 15.16
CA GLU A 55 -1.26 -4.61 16.56
C GLU A 55 0.13 -4.88 17.16
N GLY A 56 0.68 -3.88 17.82
CA GLY A 56 2.00 -3.98 18.45
C GLY A 56 3.21 -3.88 17.49
N GLY A 57 2.97 -3.76 16.18
CA GLY A 57 4.04 -3.65 15.18
C GLY A 57 3.76 -2.56 14.14
N ILE A 58 2.93 -2.84 13.13
CA ILE A 58 2.66 -1.89 12.04
C ILE A 58 1.94 -0.64 12.55
N ARG A 59 0.97 -0.77 13.44
CA ARG A 59 0.26 0.37 14.01
C ARG A 59 1.18 1.35 14.73
N PRO A 60 2.08 0.95 15.65
CA PRO A 60 3.09 1.84 16.23
C PRO A 60 3.99 2.51 15.20
N LEU A 61 4.33 1.82 14.10
CA LEU A 61 5.07 2.44 13.00
C LEU A 61 4.26 3.56 12.35
N LEU A 62 2.99 3.32 12.00
CA LEU A 62 2.13 4.36 11.41
C LEU A 62 1.96 5.56 12.36
N GLU A 63 1.76 5.30 13.65
CA GLU A 63 1.71 6.35 14.69
C GLU A 63 3.03 7.15 14.78
N GLY A 64 4.17 6.47 14.71
CA GLY A 64 5.49 7.11 14.69
C GLY A 64 5.73 7.98 13.46
N MET A 65 5.20 7.61 12.31
CA MET A 65 5.29 8.41 11.08
C MET A 65 4.57 9.76 11.18
N THR A 66 3.61 9.90 12.09
CA THR A 66 2.96 11.20 12.32
C THR A 66 3.94 12.27 12.81
N GLN A 67 5.00 11.87 13.51
CA GLN A 67 6.08 12.77 13.95
C GLN A 67 6.95 13.27 12.79
N LYS A 68 6.85 12.62 11.62
CA LYS A 68 7.50 13.03 10.37
C LYS A 68 6.56 13.86 9.47
N GLY A 69 5.40 14.27 10.00
CA GLY A 69 4.42 15.10 9.29
C GLY A 69 3.43 14.31 8.41
N TRP A 70 3.35 13.00 8.56
CA TRP A 70 2.30 12.20 7.94
C TRP A 70 1.01 12.30 8.74
N SER A 71 -0.12 12.38 8.05
CA SER A 71 -1.44 12.28 8.66
C SER A 71 -1.92 10.85 8.59
N MET A 72 -2.42 10.33 9.72
CA MET A 72 -2.86 8.94 9.83
C MET A 72 -4.29 8.75 9.31
N GLU A 73 -4.49 7.69 8.54
CA GLU A 73 -5.77 7.14 8.12
C GLU A 73 -5.99 5.78 8.81
N PRO A 74 -7.19 5.15 8.74
CA PRO A 74 -7.45 3.90 9.47
C PRO A 74 -6.44 2.77 9.23
N LEU A 75 -5.91 2.64 8.02
CA LEU A 75 -4.87 1.65 7.67
C LEU A 75 -3.89 2.23 6.65
N GLY A 76 -3.41 3.44 6.90
CA GLY A 76 -2.51 4.12 6.00
C GLY A 76 -2.09 5.50 6.49
N LEU A 77 -1.39 6.21 5.62
CA LEU A 77 -0.89 7.56 5.87
C LEU A 77 -1.04 8.41 4.60
N HIS A 78 -1.10 9.73 4.77
CA HIS A 78 -0.96 10.65 3.65
C HIS A 78 -0.09 11.86 4.03
N LYS A 79 0.64 12.39 3.05
CA LYS A 79 1.51 13.56 3.19
C LYS A 79 1.77 14.17 1.82
N ASP A 80 1.51 15.46 1.65
CA ASP A 80 1.89 16.23 0.45
C ASP A 80 1.47 15.60 -0.89
N GLY A 81 0.29 14.98 -0.94
CA GLY A 81 -0.22 14.31 -2.13
C GLY A 81 0.30 12.89 -2.36
N MET A 82 1.18 12.39 -1.50
CA MET A 82 1.56 10.98 -1.41
C MET A 82 0.64 10.24 -0.45
N SER A 83 0.52 8.93 -0.62
CA SER A 83 -0.15 8.07 0.36
C SER A 83 0.62 6.79 0.62
N VAL A 84 0.44 6.25 1.80
CA VAL A 84 0.91 4.91 2.18
C VAL A 84 -0.28 4.06 2.50
N SER A 85 -0.37 2.90 1.88
CA SER A 85 -1.37 1.88 2.19
C SER A 85 -0.73 0.61 2.71
N LEU A 86 -1.55 -0.23 3.34
CA LEU A 86 -1.15 -1.57 3.76
C LEU A 86 -1.75 -2.59 2.80
N GLU A 87 -0.92 -3.43 2.26
CA GLU A 87 -1.32 -4.60 1.50
C GLU A 87 -1.74 -5.76 2.43
N PRO A 88 -2.44 -6.79 1.93
CA PRO A 88 -3.01 -7.83 2.80
C PRO A 88 -2.03 -8.47 3.77
N GLY A 89 -0.78 -8.67 3.37
CA GLY A 89 0.30 -9.25 4.18
C GLY A 89 1.08 -8.25 5.02
N GLY A 90 0.64 -6.98 5.06
CA GLY A 90 1.30 -5.93 5.83
C GLY A 90 2.49 -5.28 5.12
N GLN A 91 2.61 -5.47 3.80
CA GLN A 91 3.52 -4.68 3.01
C GLN A 91 3.06 -3.22 3.03
N LEU A 92 4.01 -2.30 3.16
CA LEU A 92 3.77 -0.86 3.03
C LEU A 92 3.95 -0.46 1.58
N GLU A 93 2.88 0.00 0.95
CA GLU A 93 2.90 0.56 -0.39
C GLU A 93 2.92 2.09 -0.31
N LEU A 94 3.99 2.70 -0.80
CA LEU A 94 4.04 4.13 -1.06
C LEU A 94 3.50 4.40 -2.46
N ALA A 95 2.43 5.16 -2.58
CA ALA A 95 1.99 5.77 -3.83
C ALA A 95 2.47 7.22 -3.88
N GLY A 96 3.43 7.49 -4.77
CA GLY A 96 4.00 8.81 -5.00
C GLY A 96 3.05 9.76 -5.73
N ARG A 97 3.41 11.04 -5.76
CA ARG A 97 2.63 12.04 -6.52
C ARG A 97 2.76 11.80 -8.01
N PRO A 98 1.74 12.17 -8.79
CA PRO A 98 1.89 12.28 -10.24
C PRO A 98 2.87 13.40 -10.61
N VAL A 99 4.03 13.05 -11.17
CA VAL A 99 5.12 13.96 -11.54
C VAL A 99 5.38 13.95 -13.05
N THR A 100 6.15 14.93 -13.54
CA THR A 100 6.53 15.03 -14.97
C THR A 100 7.84 14.32 -15.28
N HIS A 101 8.69 14.12 -14.28
CA HIS A 101 10.02 13.52 -14.43
C HIS A 101 10.26 12.41 -13.40
N SER A 102 10.90 11.33 -13.81
CA SER A 102 11.24 10.19 -12.95
C SER A 102 12.21 10.54 -11.81
N ASP A 103 13.03 11.56 -11.98
CA ASP A 103 13.95 12.01 -10.91
C ASP A 103 13.21 12.54 -9.67
N ASP A 104 12.03 13.16 -9.88
CA ASP A 104 11.17 13.62 -8.78
C ASP A 104 10.63 12.43 -7.97
N THR A 105 10.26 11.34 -8.65
CA THR A 105 9.84 10.09 -8.02
C THR A 105 10.93 9.50 -7.13
N ARG A 106 12.17 9.51 -7.61
CA ARG A 106 13.32 9.03 -6.83
C ARG A 106 13.50 9.84 -5.55
N ALA A 107 13.42 11.16 -5.62
CA ALA A 107 13.56 12.04 -4.46
C ALA A 107 12.47 11.77 -3.40
N GLU A 108 11.24 11.48 -3.83
CA GLU A 108 10.12 11.09 -2.94
C GLU A 108 10.41 9.76 -2.23
N VAL A 109 10.81 8.74 -2.99
CA VAL A 109 11.15 7.41 -2.44
C VAL A 109 12.32 7.49 -1.48
N ASP A 110 13.37 8.25 -1.79
CA ASP A 110 14.54 8.42 -0.93
C ASP A 110 14.17 9.15 0.39
N THR A 111 13.26 10.11 0.33
CA THR A 111 12.76 10.81 1.51
C THR A 111 11.92 9.89 2.37
N PHE A 112 10.97 9.18 1.78
CA PHE A 112 10.15 8.20 2.48
C PHE A 112 10.99 7.10 3.15
N ASN A 113 12.00 6.57 2.44
CA ASN A 113 12.89 5.55 2.99
C ASN A 113 13.64 6.04 4.23
N ARG A 114 14.12 7.28 4.25
CA ARG A 114 14.77 7.86 5.43
C ARG A 114 13.79 8.00 6.59
N GLU A 115 12.60 8.53 6.34
CA GLU A 115 11.58 8.73 7.37
C GLU A 115 11.12 7.41 7.99
N ILE A 116 10.87 6.39 7.16
CA ILE A 116 10.43 5.07 7.66
C ILE A 116 11.53 4.36 8.44
N LEU A 117 12.78 4.42 7.99
CA LEU A 117 13.90 3.78 8.69
C LEU A 117 14.14 4.40 10.07
N ASP A 118 14.03 5.73 10.19
CA ASP A 118 14.15 6.43 11.47
C ASP A 118 13.10 5.96 12.48
N VAL A 119 11.89 5.66 12.02
CA VAL A 119 10.80 5.19 12.89
C VAL A 119 10.90 3.68 13.15
N CYS A 120 11.31 2.90 12.18
CA CYS A 120 11.44 1.44 12.29
C CYS A 120 12.57 1.03 13.25
N GLU A 121 13.69 1.78 13.27
CA GLU A 121 14.89 1.43 14.04
C GLU A 121 14.61 1.21 15.54
N PRO A 122 13.99 2.16 16.26
CA PRO A 122 13.68 1.97 17.68
C PRO A 122 12.59 0.92 17.95
N LEU A 123 11.78 0.57 16.94
CA LEU A 123 10.75 -0.46 17.05
C LEU A 123 11.28 -1.87 16.76
N GLY A 124 12.57 -2.02 16.42
CA GLY A 124 13.14 -3.30 16.05
C GLY A 124 12.59 -3.85 14.73
N ILE A 125 12.06 -2.99 13.86
CA ILE A 125 11.48 -3.37 12.56
C ILE A 125 12.53 -3.24 11.47
N GLY A 126 12.71 -4.30 10.69
CA GLY A 126 13.47 -4.31 9.46
C GLY A 126 12.59 -3.99 8.25
N VAL A 127 13.16 -3.33 7.26
CA VAL A 127 12.49 -2.90 6.02
C VAL A 127 13.25 -3.47 4.82
N SER A 128 12.54 -4.10 3.90
CA SER A 128 13.10 -4.66 2.67
C SER A 128 12.30 -4.22 1.45
N SER A 129 13.01 -3.96 0.35
CA SER A 129 12.41 -3.65 -0.96
C SER A 129 12.32 -4.89 -1.88
N LEU A 130 12.34 -6.09 -1.30
CA LEU A 130 12.14 -7.33 -2.04
C LEU A 130 10.67 -7.52 -2.40
N GLY A 131 10.40 -8.10 -3.57
CA GLY A 131 9.04 -8.42 -4.02
C GLY A 131 8.42 -9.64 -3.31
N MET A 132 9.11 -10.21 -2.35
CA MET A 132 8.66 -11.36 -1.55
C MET A 132 9.35 -11.38 -0.19
N ARG A 133 8.76 -12.14 0.76
CA ARG A 133 9.37 -12.42 2.07
C ARG A 133 10.30 -13.63 1.96
N PRO A 134 11.62 -13.47 2.02
CA PRO A 134 12.55 -14.59 1.80
C PRO A 134 12.71 -15.50 3.02
N PHE A 135 12.27 -15.07 4.22
CA PHE A 135 12.55 -15.76 5.49
C PHE A 135 11.30 -16.30 6.19
N SER A 136 10.11 -16.17 5.60
CA SER A 136 8.87 -16.67 6.18
C SER A 136 8.03 -17.40 5.15
N ARG A 137 7.17 -18.30 5.63
CA ARG A 137 6.21 -19.00 4.79
C ARG A 137 5.00 -18.08 4.55
N VAL A 138 4.27 -18.34 3.48
CA VAL A 138 2.99 -17.66 3.21
C VAL A 138 2.00 -17.84 4.36
N SER A 139 2.01 -19.03 5.01
CA SER A 139 1.18 -19.33 6.19
C SER A 139 1.47 -18.45 7.41
N ASP A 140 2.67 -17.87 7.48
CA ASP A 140 3.11 -17.06 8.62
C ASP A 140 2.72 -15.57 8.43
N ALA A 141 2.20 -15.20 7.26
CA ALA A 141 1.82 -13.82 6.96
C ALA A 141 0.71 -13.34 7.90
N CYS A 142 0.91 -12.15 8.48
CA CYS A 142 -0.08 -11.48 9.29
C CYS A 142 -1.06 -10.72 8.39
N TRP A 143 -2.32 -11.14 8.36
CA TRP A 143 -3.34 -10.45 7.57
C TRP A 143 -3.73 -9.12 8.21
N MET A 144 -3.73 -8.07 7.40
CA MET A 144 -4.14 -6.74 7.85
C MET A 144 -5.65 -6.69 8.12
N PRO A 145 -6.11 -5.91 9.14
CA PRO A 145 -7.50 -5.92 9.61
C PRO A 145 -8.44 -5.08 8.72
N ARG A 146 -8.53 -5.42 7.43
CA ARG A 146 -9.51 -4.85 6.48
C ARG A 146 -10.58 -5.88 6.12
N GLU A 147 -11.84 -5.44 6.06
CA GLU A 147 -12.96 -6.33 5.71
C GLU A 147 -12.78 -6.95 4.31
N ARG A 148 -12.34 -6.15 3.33
CA ARG A 148 -12.06 -6.67 1.99
C ARG A 148 -11.00 -7.76 1.97
N TYR A 149 -10.02 -7.74 2.89
CA TYR A 149 -8.98 -8.77 2.95
C TYR A 149 -9.51 -10.09 3.49
N ARG A 150 -10.57 -10.08 4.29
CA ARG A 150 -11.29 -11.30 4.70
C ARG A 150 -11.94 -12.00 3.51
N GLY A 151 -12.69 -11.25 2.68
CA GLY A 151 -13.26 -11.77 1.44
C GLY A 151 -12.19 -12.26 0.47
N MET A 152 -11.13 -11.48 0.30
CA MET A 152 -9.98 -11.80 -0.56
C MET A 152 -9.30 -13.10 -0.12
N ARG A 153 -9.09 -13.31 1.18
CA ARG A 153 -8.51 -14.55 1.71
C ARG A 153 -9.34 -15.77 1.33
N THR A 154 -10.64 -15.72 1.56
CA THR A 154 -11.56 -16.82 1.20
C THR A 154 -11.56 -17.08 -0.30
N TYR A 155 -11.55 -16.02 -1.12
CA TYR A 155 -11.49 -16.14 -2.58
C TYR A 155 -10.18 -16.78 -3.04
N LEU A 156 -9.04 -16.33 -2.52
CA LEU A 156 -7.73 -16.84 -2.89
C LEU A 156 -7.50 -18.28 -2.48
N ASP A 157 -8.03 -18.70 -1.34
CA ASP A 157 -8.03 -20.12 -0.92
C ASP A 157 -8.74 -21.03 -1.95
N ALA A 158 -9.79 -20.51 -2.58
CA ALA A 158 -10.53 -21.25 -3.62
C ALA A 158 -9.84 -21.25 -5.00
N GLN A 159 -8.87 -20.36 -5.25
CA GLN A 159 -8.18 -20.28 -6.54
C GLN A 159 -7.01 -21.26 -6.71
N GLY A 160 -6.67 -22.01 -5.66
CA GLY A 160 -5.63 -23.03 -5.69
C GLY A 160 -4.42 -22.71 -4.81
N GLN A 161 -3.38 -23.54 -4.90
CA GLN A 161 -2.24 -23.53 -3.99
C GLN A 161 -1.40 -22.24 -4.02
N CYS A 162 -1.42 -21.50 -5.12
CA CYS A 162 -0.64 -20.27 -5.29
C CYS A 162 -1.44 -18.99 -4.98
N GLY A 163 -2.72 -19.11 -4.62
CA GLY A 163 -3.59 -17.94 -4.39
C GLY A 163 -3.05 -16.95 -3.36
N HIS A 164 -2.31 -17.42 -2.35
CA HIS A 164 -1.73 -16.58 -1.29
C HIS A 164 -0.29 -16.13 -1.56
N HIS A 165 0.33 -16.44 -2.69
CA HIS A 165 1.72 -16.06 -2.95
C HIS A 165 1.93 -14.55 -3.14
N MET A 166 0.87 -13.79 -3.22
CA MET A 166 0.91 -12.32 -3.21
C MET A 166 1.16 -11.70 -1.83
N MET A 167 1.22 -12.49 -0.78
CA MET A 167 1.35 -12.06 0.62
C MET A 167 2.79 -11.70 1.00
#